data_fb69ded2c6f9ba1fdc75fb45544f2439
#
_entry.id   fb69ded2c6f9ba1fdc75fb45544f2439
#
_cell.length_a   1.000
_cell.length_b   1.000
_cell.length_c   1.000
_cell.angle_alpha   90.00
_cell.angle_beta   90.00
_cell.angle_gamma   90.00
#
_symmetry.space_group_name_H-M   'P 1'
#
loop_
_entity.id
_entity.type
_entity.pdbx_description
1 polymer ?
#
loop_
_entity_poly.entity_id
_entity_poly.type
_entity_poly.pdbx_seq_one_letter_code
_entity_poly.pdbx_strand_id
1 'polypeptide(L)'
;MGKSQDPDEHNGEKKTPRTITRRCFLGTVGALGTTALIGTGSKASAAGNFEGWPNRFGVLTDLTACVGCRSCEKACNEVNNLPSPKVPFDDKSVFNEPRRPNQNAYTVVNQFANPKDKDKPIYRKLQCNHCEEPACANSCPIHAYNKTPEGAVLYREDFCFGCRYCMAACPFNVPAFDYWSALEPKIMKCTMCYPRIKNGGIPGCVEACPAGALTFGRRDLLLKLAAEKIAKNPDKYVDHIYGQREAGGTSWIYISGVPFGELDFPTNLPNKPLAEETKGFLGAVPVVLTVWPALFGMCYAALRHRDELEKGKSKDEKKEEVTHE
;
A
#
# COMPACT_ATOMS: atom_id res chain seq x y z
N MET A 1 -61.99 -43.33 -28.46
CA MET A 1 -61.84 -42.75 -29.81
C MET A 1 -60.66 -41.80 -29.76
N GLY A 2 -59.59 -42.01 -30.32
CA GLY A 2 -59.14 -42.65 -31.49
C GLY A 2 -57.89 -41.99 -31.90
N LYS A 3 -56.82 -42.82 -32.11
CA LYS A 3 -55.73 -42.80 -33.06
C LYS A 3 -54.75 -41.66 -32.93
N SER A 4 -53.47 -41.91 -32.48
CA SER A 4 -52.36 -42.60 -33.15
C SER A 4 -51.82 -41.86 -34.37
N GLN A 5 -50.60 -41.41 -34.29
CA GLN A 5 -49.51 -41.83 -35.22
C GLN A 5 -48.25 -41.06 -34.90
N ASP A 6 -47.21 -41.78 -34.46
CA ASP A 6 -45.81 -41.57 -34.82
C ASP A 6 -45.62 -41.98 -36.32
N PRO A 7 -44.55 -41.67 -37.04
CA PRO A 7 -43.18 -41.94 -36.60
C PRO A 7 -42.08 -40.98 -37.12
N ASP A 8 -40.96 -41.03 -36.41
CA ASP A 8 -39.57 -41.16 -36.87
C ASP A 8 -39.07 -40.48 -38.14
N GLU A 9 -38.01 -39.73 -37.98
CA GLU A 9 -36.72 -40.05 -38.64
C GLU A 9 -35.57 -39.30 -38.01
N HIS A 10 -34.76 -40.02 -37.22
CA HIS A 10 -33.44 -39.61 -36.81
C HIS A 10 -32.50 -39.60 -38.04
N ASN A 11 -32.15 -38.40 -38.52
CA ASN A 11 -31.04 -38.23 -39.43
C ASN A 11 -29.81 -37.85 -38.61
N GLY A 12 -28.98 -38.83 -38.27
CA GLY A 12 -27.74 -38.70 -37.55
C GLY A 12 -26.67 -38.08 -38.41
N GLU A 13 -26.57 -36.78 -38.44
CA GLU A 13 -25.37 -36.11 -38.96
C GLU A 13 -24.17 -36.34 -38.03
N LYS A 14 -23.25 -37.20 -38.44
CA LYS A 14 -21.91 -37.35 -37.87
C LYS A 14 -21.18 -36.02 -38.01
N LYS A 15 -21.16 -35.22 -36.95
CA LYS A 15 -20.26 -34.05 -36.85
C LYS A 15 -18.82 -34.55 -36.86
N THR A 16 -18.17 -34.45 -38.01
CA THR A 16 -16.73 -34.59 -38.13
C THR A 16 -16.04 -33.53 -37.24
N PRO A 17 -15.01 -33.88 -36.48
CA PRO A 17 -14.27 -32.89 -35.70
C PRO A 17 -13.66 -31.86 -36.64
N ARG A 18 -14.04 -30.59 -36.48
CA ARG A 18 -13.43 -29.46 -37.18
C ARG A 18 -11.96 -29.43 -36.83
N THR A 19 -11.12 -29.92 -37.72
CA THR A 19 -9.67 -29.72 -37.65
C THR A 19 -9.38 -28.24 -37.81
N ILE A 20 -8.90 -27.62 -36.70
CA ILE A 20 -8.46 -26.23 -36.72
C ILE A 20 -7.23 -26.15 -37.61
N THR A 21 -7.36 -25.54 -38.79
CA THR A 21 -6.25 -25.36 -39.70
C THR A 21 -5.24 -24.36 -39.12
N ARG A 22 -3.94 -24.53 -39.41
CA ARG A 22 -2.85 -23.65 -38.95
C ARG A 22 -3.11 -22.17 -39.19
N ARG A 23 -3.77 -21.83 -40.31
CA ARG A 23 -4.16 -20.47 -40.66
C ARG A 23 -5.21 -19.90 -39.68
N CYS A 24 -6.17 -20.72 -39.26
CA CYS A 24 -7.22 -20.33 -38.32
C CYS A 24 -6.65 -20.14 -36.92
N PHE A 25 -5.69 -21.00 -36.51
CA PHE A 25 -5.02 -20.89 -35.20
C PHE A 25 -4.11 -19.66 -35.13
N LEU A 26 -3.28 -19.41 -36.14
CA LEU A 26 -2.43 -18.23 -36.20
C LEU A 26 -3.23 -16.91 -36.30
N GLY A 27 -4.36 -16.94 -37.02
CA GLY A 27 -5.27 -15.81 -37.11
C GLY A 27 -5.96 -15.49 -35.77
N THR A 28 -6.39 -16.50 -35.01
CA THR A 28 -7.00 -16.31 -33.68
C THR A 28 -5.98 -15.89 -32.63
N VAL A 29 -4.77 -16.44 -32.65
CA VAL A 29 -3.69 -16.03 -31.73
C VAL A 29 -3.19 -14.63 -32.08
N GLY A 30 -3.07 -14.28 -33.34
CA GLY A 30 -2.73 -12.94 -33.81
C GLY A 30 -3.80 -11.90 -33.44
N ALA A 31 -5.07 -12.23 -33.62
CA ALA A 31 -6.19 -11.35 -33.27
C ALA A 31 -6.35 -11.17 -31.73
N LEU A 32 -6.15 -12.22 -30.93
CA LEU A 32 -6.15 -12.16 -29.48
C LEU A 32 -4.91 -11.41 -28.96
N GLY A 33 -3.75 -11.56 -29.57
CA GLY A 33 -2.53 -10.83 -29.24
C GLY A 33 -2.64 -9.34 -29.53
N THR A 34 -3.21 -8.96 -30.67
CA THR A 34 -3.41 -7.53 -31.02
C THR A 34 -4.53 -6.88 -30.24
N THR A 35 -5.61 -7.58 -29.89
CA THR A 35 -6.64 -7.05 -29.01
C THR A 35 -6.17 -6.92 -27.56
N ALA A 36 -5.26 -7.77 -27.09
CA ALA A 36 -4.61 -7.61 -25.78
C ALA A 36 -3.61 -6.43 -25.75
N LEU A 37 -3.02 -6.08 -26.90
CA LEU A 37 -2.11 -4.94 -27.02
C LEU A 37 -2.83 -3.60 -27.31
N ILE A 38 -4.02 -3.65 -27.93
CA ILE A 38 -4.84 -2.46 -28.26
C ILE A 38 -6.04 -2.33 -27.31
N GLY A 39 -6.39 -3.42 -26.62
CA GLY A 39 -7.47 -3.47 -25.65
C GLY A 39 -7.16 -2.58 -24.47
N THR A 40 -7.72 -1.37 -24.56
CA THR A 40 -8.01 -0.49 -23.46
C THR A 40 -6.96 -0.59 -22.36
N GLY A 41 -6.05 0.34 -22.36
CA GLY A 41 -5.34 0.70 -21.15
C GLY A 41 -6.35 1.00 -20.05
N SER A 42 -6.99 -0.03 -19.51
CA SER A 42 -7.44 0.04 -18.14
C SER A 42 -6.15 0.34 -17.41
N LYS A 43 -5.97 1.65 -17.16
CA LYS A 43 -4.96 2.15 -16.27
C LYS A 43 -5.00 1.18 -15.11
N ALA A 44 -3.99 0.32 -15.02
CA ALA A 44 -3.76 -0.47 -13.83
C ALA A 44 -3.51 0.59 -12.75
N SER A 45 -4.58 1.03 -12.13
CA SER A 45 -4.70 2.16 -11.23
C SER A 45 -4.27 1.72 -9.85
N ALA A 46 -3.13 1.04 -9.75
CA ALA A 46 -2.56 0.68 -8.47
C ALA A 46 -1.79 1.83 -7.82
N ALA A 47 -1.40 2.85 -8.57
CA ALA A 47 -0.59 3.94 -8.04
C ALA A 47 -1.09 5.34 -8.38
N GLY A 48 -2.19 5.49 -9.10
CA GLY A 48 -2.67 6.79 -9.58
C GLY A 48 -3.94 7.32 -8.94
N ASN A 49 -4.48 6.62 -7.93
CA ASN A 49 -5.81 6.94 -7.40
C ASN A 49 -5.82 7.84 -6.16
N PHE A 50 -4.66 8.26 -5.70
CA PHE A 50 -4.60 9.22 -4.59
C PHE A 50 -4.32 10.62 -5.11
N GLU A 51 -5.10 11.06 -6.11
CA GLU A 51 -5.10 12.47 -6.51
C GLU A 51 -5.36 13.30 -5.26
N GLY A 52 -4.50 14.30 -5.06
CA GLY A 52 -4.55 15.12 -3.87
C GLY A 52 -5.90 15.76 -3.67
N TRP A 53 -6.62 15.33 -2.67
CA TRP A 53 -7.89 15.92 -2.30
C TRP A 53 -7.68 17.33 -1.76
N PRO A 54 -8.27 18.37 -2.36
CA PRO A 54 -7.98 19.77 -1.99
C PRO A 54 -8.37 20.10 -0.54
N ASN A 55 -9.30 19.33 0.05
CA ASN A 55 -9.85 19.58 1.39
C ASN A 55 -9.38 18.58 2.45
N ARG A 56 -8.34 17.79 2.16
CA ARG A 56 -7.85 16.80 3.14
C ARG A 56 -7.33 17.45 4.41
N PHE A 57 -7.58 16.78 5.50
CA PHE A 57 -7.12 17.20 6.81
C PHE A 57 -5.72 16.67 7.12
N GLY A 58 -5.07 17.36 8.05
CA GLY A 58 -3.78 16.98 8.60
C GLY A 58 -3.64 17.42 10.05
N VAL A 59 -2.50 17.13 10.62
CA VAL A 59 -2.11 17.59 11.97
C VAL A 59 -0.70 18.17 11.89
N LEU A 60 -0.55 19.41 12.29
CA LEU A 60 0.74 20.04 12.54
C LEU A 60 1.18 19.71 13.97
N THR A 61 2.37 19.17 14.09
CA THR A 61 3.00 18.85 15.39
C THR A 61 4.18 19.79 15.59
N ASP A 62 4.08 20.65 16.59
CA ASP A 62 5.16 21.54 17.02
C ASP A 62 5.95 20.84 18.14
N LEU A 63 7.11 20.28 17.80
CA LEU A 63 7.93 19.54 18.75
C LEU A 63 8.56 20.45 19.83
N THR A 64 8.64 21.76 19.56
CA THR A 64 9.17 22.73 20.54
C THR A 64 8.16 23.06 21.64
N ALA A 65 6.87 22.80 21.41
CA ALA A 65 5.80 23.01 22.37
C ALA A 65 5.43 21.72 23.15
N CYS A 66 5.92 20.56 22.71
CA CYS A 66 5.58 19.30 23.35
C CYS A 66 6.29 19.14 24.70
N VAL A 67 5.53 18.87 25.76
CA VAL A 67 6.03 18.70 27.15
C VAL A 67 6.09 17.25 27.62
N GLY A 68 5.84 16.28 26.73
CA GLY A 68 5.92 14.85 27.05
C GLY A 68 4.87 14.36 28.07
N CYS A 69 3.73 15.03 28.19
CA CYS A 69 2.70 14.69 29.19
C CYS A 69 1.94 13.40 28.90
N ARG A 70 2.06 12.81 27.71
CA ARG A 70 1.40 11.58 27.25
C ARG A 70 -0.15 11.63 27.21
N SER A 71 -0.78 12.79 27.38
CA SER A 71 -2.24 12.94 27.25
C SER A 71 -2.76 12.49 25.88
N CYS A 72 -1.95 12.67 24.83
CA CYS A 72 -2.27 12.17 23.49
C CYS A 72 -2.25 10.63 23.38
N GLU A 73 -1.41 9.93 24.16
CA GLU A 73 -1.43 8.46 24.23
C GLU A 73 -2.71 8.00 24.95
N LYS A 74 -3.02 8.63 26.12
CA LYS A 74 -4.22 8.33 26.90
C LYS A 74 -5.49 8.52 26.07
N ALA A 75 -5.67 9.67 25.46
CA ALA A 75 -6.85 9.94 24.63
C ALA A 75 -6.96 9.01 23.41
N CYS A 76 -5.82 8.59 22.82
CA CYS A 76 -5.83 7.61 21.74
C CYS A 76 -6.27 6.22 22.24
N ASN A 77 -5.85 5.82 23.43
CA ASN A 77 -6.26 4.58 24.06
C ASN A 77 -7.78 4.57 24.32
N GLU A 78 -8.31 5.63 24.92
CA GLU A 78 -9.73 5.78 25.23
C GLU A 78 -10.61 5.81 23.98
N VAL A 79 -10.28 6.64 22.99
CA VAL A 79 -11.08 6.80 21.77
C VAL A 79 -11.13 5.52 20.90
N ASN A 80 -10.07 4.71 20.93
CA ASN A 80 -9.99 3.49 20.14
C ASN A 80 -10.28 2.23 20.98
N ASN A 81 -10.71 2.34 22.23
CA ASN A 81 -10.98 1.24 23.16
C ASN A 81 -9.84 0.22 23.21
N LEU A 82 -8.60 0.74 23.31
CA LEU A 82 -7.41 -0.13 23.38
C LEU A 82 -7.23 -0.70 24.77
N PRO A 83 -6.54 -1.85 24.92
CA PRO A 83 -6.24 -2.43 26.20
C PRO A 83 -5.50 -1.45 27.13
N SER A 84 -5.72 -1.58 28.44
CA SER A 84 -5.00 -0.77 29.42
C SER A 84 -3.49 -0.99 29.28
N PRO A 85 -2.68 0.08 29.30
CA PRO A 85 -1.23 -0.05 29.16
C PRO A 85 -0.63 -0.70 30.41
N LYS A 86 0.47 -1.42 30.24
CA LYS A 86 1.23 -2.02 31.36
C LYS A 86 1.81 -0.98 32.32
N VAL A 87 2.18 0.18 31.77
CA VAL A 87 2.73 1.32 32.52
C VAL A 87 1.74 2.48 32.42
N PRO A 88 1.26 3.03 33.53
CA PRO A 88 0.31 4.14 33.56
C PRO A 88 0.77 5.34 32.71
N PHE A 89 -0.18 6.18 32.25
CA PHE A 89 0.16 7.32 31.38
C PHE A 89 0.87 8.47 32.10
N ASP A 90 0.79 8.54 33.43
CA ASP A 90 1.49 9.51 34.28
C ASP A 90 2.92 9.08 34.63
N ASP A 91 3.22 7.79 34.53
CA ASP A 91 4.57 7.25 34.75
C ASP A 91 5.51 7.55 33.56
N LYS A 92 6.58 8.30 33.86
CA LYS A 92 7.57 8.72 32.87
C LYS A 92 8.69 7.69 32.63
N SER A 93 8.72 6.58 33.36
CA SER A 93 9.72 5.52 33.18
C SER A 93 9.73 4.95 31.75
N VAL A 94 8.63 5.12 31.02
CA VAL A 94 8.50 4.75 29.62
C VAL A 94 9.47 5.49 28.68
N PHE A 95 10.06 6.59 29.11
CA PHE A 95 11.03 7.35 28.32
C PHE A 95 12.46 6.80 28.41
N ASN A 96 12.70 5.84 29.28
CA ASN A 96 14.02 5.20 29.42
C ASN A 96 14.40 4.39 28.18
N GLU A 97 13.40 3.91 27.40
CA GLU A 97 13.61 3.14 26.18
C GLU A 97 12.78 3.70 25.02
N PRO A 98 13.34 3.73 23.78
CA PRO A 98 12.58 4.12 22.62
C PRO A 98 11.42 3.13 22.37
N ARG A 99 10.22 3.66 22.17
CA ARG A 99 9.01 2.88 21.91
C ARG A 99 8.52 3.12 20.48
N ARG A 100 7.89 2.12 19.91
CA ARG A 100 7.15 2.24 18.64
C ARG A 100 5.67 1.90 18.87
N PRO A 101 4.76 2.40 18.01
CA PRO A 101 3.38 1.94 18.01
C PRO A 101 3.29 0.43 17.87
N ASN A 102 2.32 -0.16 18.55
CA ASN A 102 2.06 -1.59 18.54
C ASN A 102 0.54 -1.86 18.52
N GLN A 103 0.14 -3.14 18.58
CA GLN A 103 -1.27 -3.53 18.53
C GLN A 103 -2.12 -2.94 19.66
N ASN A 104 -1.52 -2.62 20.80
CA ASN A 104 -2.20 -2.07 21.98
C ASN A 104 -2.00 -0.55 22.14
N ALA A 105 -1.17 0.08 21.31
CA ALA A 105 -0.86 1.50 21.39
C ALA A 105 -0.62 2.07 19.97
N TYR A 106 -1.60 2.78 19.43
CA TYR A 106 -1.51 3.35 18.07
C TYR A 106 -0.63 4.59 17.98
N THR A 107 -0.30 5.17 19.12
CA THR A 107 0.62 6.30 19.24
C THR A 107 1.45 6.18 20.51
N VAL A 108 2.70 6.61 20.44
CA VAL A 108 3.62 6.69 21.58
C VAL A 108 4.35 8.03 21.53
N VAL A 109 4.80 8.49 22.69
CA VAL A 109 5.67 9.66 22.83
C VAL A 109 7.03 9.16 23.29
N ASN A 110 8.09 9.54 22.60
CA ASN A 110 9.48 9.26 22.97
C ASN A 110 10.19 10.54 23.35
N GLN A 111 11.18 10.41 24.24
CA GLN A 111 12.04 11.51 24.71
C GLN A 111 13.39 11.43 24.01
N PHE A 112 13.91 12.58 23.62
CA PHE A 112 15.22 12.73 23.00
C PHE A 112 16.03 13.79 23.72
N ALA A 113 17.35 13.64 23.72
CA ALA A 113 18.26 14.66 24.21
C ALA A 113 18.12 15.94 23.37
N ASN A 114 18.18 17.09 24.02
CA ASN A 114 18.19 18.35 23.30
C ASN A 114 19.64 18.88 23.23
N PRO A 115 20.23 18.97 22.05
CA PRO A 115 21.59 19.46 21.89
C PRO A 115 21.77 20.94 22.26
N LYS A 116 20.66 21.72 22.21
CA LYS A 116 20.68 23.15 22.57
C LYS A 116 20.51 23.40 24.08
N ASP A 117 19.83 22.50 24.79
CA ASP A 117 19.53 22.66 26.21
C ASP A 117 19.38 21.28 26.87
N LYS A 118 20.39 20.86 27.63
CA LYS A 118 20.42 19.52 28.27
C LYS A 118 19.34 19.34 29.32
N ASP A 119 18.82 20.42 29.89
CA ASP A 119 17.80 20.37 30.95
C ASP A 119 16.36 20.30 30.38
N LYS A 120 16.21 20.54 29.07
CA LYS A 120 14.91 20.52 28.38
C LYS A 120 14.87 19.49 27.25
N PRO A 121 14.56 18.23 27.55
CA PRO A 121 14.47 17.20 26.54
C PRO A 121 13.37 17.52 25.50
N ILE A 122 13.54 16.97 24.31
CA ILE A 122 12.56 17.09 23.22
C ILE A 122 11.70 15.84 23.21
N TYR A 123 10.41 16.02 23.02
CA TYR A 123 9.46 14.93 22.95
C TYR A 123 8.89 14.80 21.54
N ARG A 124 8.93 13.59 21.00
CA ARG A 124 8.38 13.26 19.68
C ARG A 124 7.20 12.31 19.83
N LYS A 125 6.04 12.72 19.34
CA LYS A 125 4.90 11.86 19.17
C LYS A 125 5.06 11.03 17.87
N LEU A 126 4.99 9.72 17.99
CA LEU A 126 5.13 8.76 16.90
C LEU A 126 3.80 8.03 16.67
N GLN A 127 3.28 8.08 15.45
CA GLN A 127 2.07 7.41 14.98
C GLN A 127 2.10 7.27 13.46
N CYS A 128 1.04 6.72 12.86
CA CYS A 128 0.90 6.70 11.41
C CYS A 128 0.86 8.13 10.84
N ASN A 129 1.70 8.40 9.84
CA ASN A 129 1.77 9.71 9.20
C ASN A 129 0.68 9.95 8.16
N HIS A 130 -0.17 8.94 7.86
CA HIS A 130 -1.25 9.03 6.88
C HIS A 130 -0.77 9.65 5.56
N CYS A 131 0.26 9.02 4.96
CA CYS A 131 0.92 9.48 3.73
C CYS A 131 -0.09 9.86 2.65
N GLU A 132 0.29 10.82 1.80
CA GLU A 132 -0.51 11.26 0.67
C GLU A 132 -0.75 10.13 -0.31
N GLU A 133 0.33 9.44 -0.70
CA GLU A 133 0.31 8.18 -1.44
C GLU A 133 0.91 7.08 -0.55
N PRO A 134 0.08 6.36 0.21
CA PRO A 134 0.58 5.45 1.24
C PRO A 134 1.20 4.18 0.63
N ALA A 135 2.50 3.98 0.82
CA ALA A 135 3.21 2.78 0.36
C ALA A 135 2.59 1.48 0.91
N CYS A 136 2.08 1.51 2.15
CA CYS A 136 1.38 0.36 2.74
C CYS A 136 0.08 -0.02 2.00
N ALA A 137 -0.63 0.94 1.39
CA ALA A 137 -1.81 0.66 0.58
C ALA A 137 -1.41 0.13 -0.81
N ASN A 138 -0.39 0.75 -1.42
CA ASN A 138 0.10 0.34 -2.74
C ASN A 138 0.74 -1.06 -2.73
N SER A 139 1.38 -1.43 -1.61
CA SER A 139 1.99 -2.76 -1.45
C SER A 139 1.01 -3.86 -1.05
N CYS A 140 -0.24 -3.52 -0.73
CA CYS A 140 -1.22 -4.50 -0.28
C CYS A 140 -1.87 -5.22 -1.46
N PRO A 141 -1.64 -6.54 -1.66
CA PRO A 141 -2.13 -7.26 -2.84
C PRO A 141 -3.66 -7.40 -2.88
N ILE A 142 -4.31 -7.30 -1.72
CA ILE A 142 -5.76 -7.43 -1.58
C ILE A 142 -6.46 -6.10 -1.28
N HIS A 143 -5.76 -4.98 -1.40
CA HIS A 143 -6.29 -3.63 -1.17
C HIS A 143 -7.02 -3.46 0.18
N ALA A 144 -6.48 -4.05 1.26
CA ALA A 144 -7.03 -3.90 2.61
C ALA A 144 -6.89 -2.47 3.17
N TYR A 145 -6.15 -1.60 2.50
CA TYR A 145 -6.02 -0.19 2.87
C TYR A 145 -6.78 0.72 1.93
N ASN A 146 -7.40 1.74 2.52
CA ASN A 146 -8.10 2.79 1.78
C ASN A 146 -7.66 4.17 2.26
N LYS A 147 -7.37 5.09 1.33
CA LYS A 147 -7.17 6.53 1.60
C LYS A 147 -8.50 7.23 1.45
N THR A 148 -8.95 7.91 2.51
CA THR A 148 -10.22 8.65 2.47
C THR A 148 -10.02 10.06 1.91
N PRO A 149 -11.09 10.71 1.39
CA PRO A 149 -11.05 12.09 0.94
C PRO A 149 -10.57 13.07 2.02
N GLU A 150 -10.86 12.76 3.28
CA GLU A 150 -10.47 13.57 4.44
C GLU A 150 -8.98 13.40 4.80
N GLY A 151 -8.27 12.45 4.18
CA GLY A 151 -6.84 12.25 4.35
C GLY A 151 -6.45 11.07 5.25
N ALA A 152 -7.39 10.38 5.88
CA ALA A 152 -7.09 9.21 6.67
C ALA A 152 -6.74 8.00 5.80
N VAL A 153 -5.73 7.24 6.20
CA VAL A 153 -5.43 5.91 5.63
C VAL A 153 -6.03 4.89 6.58
N LEU A 154 -7.07 4.22 6.14
CA LEU A 154 -7.81 3.24 6.93
C LEU A 154 -7.39 1.82 6.54
N TYR A 155 -7.48 0.91 7.49
CA TYR A 155 -7.25 -0.51 7.31
C TYR A 155 -8.57 -1.27 7.53
N ARG A 156 -8.86 -2.21 6.65
CA ARG A 156 -10.02 -3.10 6.71
C ARG A 156 -9.54 -4.50 7.03
N GLU A 157 -9.81 -4.94 8.26
CA GLU A 157 -9.35 -6.23 8.77
C GLU A 157 -9.97 -7.43 8.03
N ASP A 158 -11.25 -7.32 7.60
CA ASP A 158 -12.00 -8.38 6.92
C ASP A 158 -11.35 -8.88 5.62
N PHE A 159 -10.49 -8.06 5.00
CA PHE A 159 -9.78 -8.42 3.77
C PHE A 159 -8.36 -8.91 4.02
N CYS A 160 -7.86 -8.84 5.25
CA CYS A 160 -6.45 -9.09 5.53
C CYS A 160 -6.15 -10.56 5.77
N PHE A 161 -5.21 -11.13 5.01
CA PHE A 161 -4.69 -12.49 5.25
C PHE A 161 -3.34 -12.51 5.99
N GLY A 162 -2.89 -11.37 6.51
CA GLY A 162 -1.72 -11.32 7.40
C GLY A 162 -0.33 -11.41 6.72
N CYS A 163 -0.18 -11.09 5.44
CA CYS A 163 1.12 -11.17 4.75
C CYS A 163 2.20 -10.20 5.27
N ARG A 164 1.83 -9.17 6.02
CA ARG A 164 2.70 -8.17 6.66
C ARG A 164 3.53 -7.32 5.69
N TYR A 165 3.27 -7.39 4.39
CA TYR A 165 4.03 -6.61 3.40
C TYR A 165 3.88 -5.09 3.62
N CYS A 166 2.75 -4.63 4.12
CA CYS A 166 2.53 -3.24 4.53
C CYS A 166 3.46 -2.76 5.65
N MET A 167 3.96 -3.66 6.52
CA MET A 167 4.95 -3.32 7.54
C MET A 167 6.32 -3.06 6.91
N ALA A 168 6.74 -3.93 5.97
CA ALA A 168 7.99 -3.79 5.25
C ALA A 168 7.99 -2.56 4.32
N ALA A 169 6.85 -2.24 3.70
CA ALA A 169 6.71 -1.11 2.80
C ALA A 169 6.63 0.25 3.51
N CYS A 170 6.36 0.29 4.82
CA CYS A 170 6.20 1.55 5.54
C CYS A 170 7.56 2.17 5.90
N PRO A 171 7.92 3.33 5.32
CA PRO A 171 9.21 3.96 5.60
C PRO A 171 9.32 4.51 7.03
N PHE A 172 8.18 4.64 7.72
CA PHE A 172 8.11 5.12 9.10
C PHE A 172 7.99 3.98 10.12
N ASN A 173 8.00 2.72 9.68
CA ASN A 173 7.92 1.51 10.51
C ASN A 173 6.75 1.54 11.53
N VAL A 174 5.56 1.99 11.10
CA VAL A 174 4.43 2.21 12.02
C VAL A 174 3.46 1.03 12.10
N PRO A 175 3.02 0.38 11.00
CA PRO A 175 2.05 -0.71 11.10
C PRO A 175 2.59 -1.81 12.01
N ALA A 176 1.75 -2.27 12.93
CA ALA A 176 2.09 -3.34 13.87
C ALA A 176 1.14 -4.52 13.67
N PHE A 177 1.71 -5.72 13.60
CA PHE A 177 0.94 -6.96 13.48
C PHE A 177 0.66 -7.54 14.86
N ASP A 178 -0.55 -8.04 15.05
CA ASP A 178 -0.91 -8.78 16.25
C ASP A 178 -0.47 -10.24 16.11
N TYR A 179 0.67 -10.56 16.70
CA TYR A 179 1.24 -11.92 16.69
C TYR A 179 0.57 -12.88 17.67
N TRP A 180 -0.31 -12.38 18.54
CA TRP A 180 -0.96 -13.19 19.56
C TRP A 180 -2.28 -13.78 19.10
N SER A 181 -2.85 -13.27 18.00
CA SER A 181 -4.06 -13.81 17.37
C SER A 181 -3.69 -14.64 16.16
N ALA A 182 -3.67 -15.98 16.31
CA ALA A 182 -3.28 -16.88 15.23
C ALA A 182 -4.33 -17.00 14.11
N LEU A 183 -5.61 -16.83 14.45
CA LEU A 183 -6.73 -17.02 13.52
C LEU A 183 -7.24 -15.71 12.91
N GLU A 184 -7.00 -14.59 13.56
CA GLU A 184 -7.47 -13.28 13.13
C GLU A 184 -6.27 -12.33 12.98
N PRO A 185 -5.50 -12.42 11.89
CA PRO A 185 -4.35 -11.56 11.68
C PRO A 185 -4.78 -10.11 11.51
N LYS A 186 -4.36 -9.24 12.44
CA LYS A 186 -4.71 -7.82 12.42
C LYS A 186 -3.46 -6.96 12.31
N ILE A 187 -3.58 -5.90 11.50
CA ILE A 187 -2.58 -4.83 11.43
C ILE A 187 -3.12 -3.61 12.15
N MET A 188 -2.43 -3.20 13.20
CA MET A 188 -2.83 -2.07 14.01
C MET A 188 -1.99 -0.84 13.72
N LYS A 189 -2.64 0.32 13.63
CA LYS A 189 -2.01 1.63 13.46
C LYS A 189 -3.01 2.74 13.77
N CYS A 190 -2.54 3.96 13.88
CA CYS A 190 -3.41 5.14 14.00
C CYS A 190 -4.46 5.17 12.88
N THR A 191 -5.70 5.46 13.24
CA THR A 191 -6.87 5.59 12.34
C THR A 191 -7.17 7.06 11.99
N MET A 192 -6.39 8.02 12.51
CA MET A 192 -6.65 9.47 12.46
C MET A 192 -7.99 9.84 13.14
N CYS A 193 -8.52 8.97 14.00
CA CYS A 193 -9.85 9.10 14.61
C CYS A 193 -10.95 9.35 13.56
N TYR A 194 -10.90 8.64 12.44
CA TYR A 194 -11.72 8.89 11.25
C TYR A 194 -13.23 9.03 11.53
N PRO A 195 -13.86 8.20 12.38
CA PRO A 195 -15.27 8.38 12.72
C PRO A 195 -15.58 9.76 13.31
N ARG A 196 -14.66 10.32 14.10
CA ARG A 196 -14.82 11.67 14.67
C ARG A 196 -14.68 12.75 13.59
N ILE A 197 -13.65 12.64 12.73
CA ILE A 197 -13.40 13.61 11.65
C ILE A 197 -14.57 13.62 10.66
N LYS A 198 -15.10 12.46 10.29
CA LYS A 198 -16.23 12.32 9.39
C LYS A 198 -17.49 13.04 9.92
N ASN A 199 -17.64 13.13 11.24
CA ASN A 199 -18.73 13.80 11.91
C ASN A 199 -18.39 15.26 12.31
N GLY A 200 -17.36 15.86 11.70
CA GLY A 200 -16.97 17.24 11.95
C GLY A 200 -16.16 17.46 13.23
N GLY A 201 -15.79 16.41 13.93
CA GLY A 201 -14.94 16.47 15.13
C GLY A 201 -13.46 16.50 14.81
N ILE A 202 -12.62 16.50 15.86
CA ILE A 202 -11.16 16.51 15.78
C ILE A 202 -10.58 15.22 16.37
N PRO A 203 -9.33 14.82 16.02
CA PRO A 203 -8.68 13.67 16.60
C PRO A 203 -8.54 13.81 18.14
N GLY A 204 -8.83 12.75 18.88
CA GLY A 204 -8.78 12.78 20.36
C GLY A 204 -7.42 13.20 20.93
N CYS A 205 -6.31 12.83 20.27
CA CYS A 205 -4.98 13.24 20.69
C CYS A 205 -4.72 14.76 20.53
N VAL A 206 -5.38 15.39 19.55
CA VAL A 206 -5.30 16.85 19.35
C VAL A 206 -6.11 17.57 20.43
N GLU A 207 -7.34 17.12 20.66
CA GLU A 207 -8.26 17.65 21.65
C GLU A 207 -7.65 17.60 23.07
N ALA A 208 -6.99 16.48 23.40
CA ALA A 208 -6.40 16.26 24.71
C ALA A 208 -5.00 16.88 24.91
N CYS A 209 -4.47 17.65 23.94
CA CYS A 209 -3.13 18.22 24.04
C CYS A 209 -3.13 19.53 24.87
N PRO A 210 -2.69 19.52 26.16
CA PRO A 210 -2.76 20.73 26.99
C PRO A 210 -1.76 21.81 26.58
N ALA A 211 -0.67 21.41 25.92
CA ALA A 211 0.38 22.35 25.47
C ALA A 211 0.11 22.96 24.10
N GLY A 212 -1.02 22.60 23.43
CA GLY A 212 -1.32 23.07 22.08
C GLY A 212 -0.26 22.67 21.02
N ALA A 213 0.53 21.63 21.31
CA ALA A 213 1.57 21.16 20.40
C ALA A 213 1.02 20.50 19.12
N LEU A 214 -0.26 20.13 19.12
CA LEU A 214 -0.95 19.50 18.02
C LEU A 214 -2.04 20.43 17.49
N THR A 215 -2.01 20.75 16.19
CA THR A 215 -3.03 21.58 15.54
C THR A 215 -3.65 20.79 14.39
N PHE A 216 -4.96 20.60 14.44
CA PHE A 216 -5.72 19.93 13.36
C PHE A 216 -6.34 20.93 12.42
N GLY A 217 -6.36 20.63 11.13
CA GLY A 217 -6.98 21.49 10.13
C GLY A 217 -6.72 20.98 8.71
N ARG A 218 -7.08 21.79 7.72
CA ARG A 218 -6.74 21.51 6.32
C ARG A 218 -5.21 21.50 6.16
N ARG A 219 -4.68 20.48 5.48
CA ARG A 219 -3.24 20.29 5.30
C ARG A 219 -2.57 21.50 4.64
N ASP A 220 -3.18 22.07 3.62
CA ASP A 220 -2.64 23.23 2.91
C ASP A 220 -2.49 24.47 3.83
N LEU A 221 -3.46 24.69 4.71
CA LEU A 221 -3.42 25.77 5.69
C LEU A 221 -2.39 25.49 6.80
N LEU A 222 -2.26 24.23 7.22
CA LEU A 222 -1.27 23.85 8.22
C LEU A 222 0.17 24.01 7.70
N LEU A 223 0.42 23.73 6.41
CA LEU A 223 1.73 23.98 5.80
C LEU A 223 2.06 25.48 5.77
N LYS A 224 1.08 26.34 5.45
CA LYS A 224 1.24 27.78 5.52
C LYS A 224 1.52 28.25 6.95
N LEU A 225 0.75 27.76 7.92
CA LEU A 225 0.95 28.07 9.33
C LEU A 225 2.35 27.64 9.82
N ALA A 226 2.81 26.44 9.41
CA ALA A 226 4.14 25.95 9.75
C ALA A 226 5.24 26.86 9.18
N ALA A 227 5.13 27.24 7.90
CA ALA A 227 6.08 28.17 7.27
C ALA A 227 6.08 29.54 7.95
N GLU A 228 4.91 30.08 8.31
CA GLU A 228 4.82 31.35 9.04
C GLU A 228 5.45 31.27 10.43
N LYS A 229 5.26 30.16 11.18
CA LYS A 229 5.89 29.96 12.49
C LYS A 229 7.40 29.94 12.38
N ILE A 230 7.95 29.24 11.36
CA ILE A 230 9.40 29.19 11.11
C ILE A 230 9.92 30.57 10.76
N ALA A 231 9.30 31.25 9.80
CA ALA A 231 9.73 32.59 9.35
C ALA A 231 9.71 33.65 10.48
N LYS A 232 8.71 33.59 11.39
CA LYS A 232 8.60 34.50 12.53
C LYS A 232 9.63 34.22 13.62
N ASN A 233 10.14 33.01 13.72
CA ASN A 233 11.05 32.58 14.79
C ASN A 233 12.19 31.70 14.24
N PRO A 234 13.08 32.22 13.40
CA PRO A 234 14.13 31.44 12.75
C PRO A 234 15.14 30.84 13.74
N ASP A 235 15.37 31.47 14.88
CA ASP A 235 16.26 30.96 15.92
C ASP A 235 15.67 29.76 16.68
N LYS A 236 14.34 29.69 16.72
CA LYS A 236 13.62 28.64 17.45
C LYS A 236 13.44 27.38 16.61
N TYR A 237 13.24 27.50 15.31
CA TYR A 237 12.89 26.39 14.42
C TYR A 237 13.99 26.14 13.38
N VAL A 238 14.14 24.89 13.00
CA VAL A 238 14.91 24.50 11.79
C VAL A 238 14.07 24.87 10.58
N ASP A 239 14.70 25.42 9.54
CA ASP A 239 14.03 25.76 8.26
C ASP A 239 13.69 24.50 7.45
N HIS A 240 12.85 23.68 8.03
CA HIS A 240 12.36 22.44 7.42
C HIS A 240 11.00 22.04 8.02
N ILE A 241 10.05 21.76 7.15
CA ILE A 241 8.73 21.19 7.51
C ILE A 241 8.74 19.71 7.13
N TYR A 242 8.93 18.84 8.10
CA TYR A 242 8.93 17.40 7.86
C TYR A 242 7.52 16.87 7.56
N GLY A 243 7.39 16.02 6.57
CA GLY A 243 6.11 15.51 6.06
C GLY A 243 5.53 16.39 4.94
N GLN A 244 6.18 17.49 4.58
CA GLN A 244 5.77 18.28 3.42
C GLN A 244 5.99 17.53 2.11
N ARG A 245 7.17 16.93 1.93
CA ARG A 245 7.61 16.25 0.71
C ARG A 245 8.09 14.82 0.92
N GLU A 246 8.51 14.45 2.13
CA GLU A 246 9.05 13.14 2.46
C GLU A 246 8.06 12.03 2.08
N ALA A 247 8.55 11.04 1.31
CA ALA A 247 7.76 9.94 0.75
C ALA A 247 6.51 10.41 -0.04
N GLY A 248 6.61 11.57 -0.74
CA GLY A 248 5.50 12.19 -1.46
C GLY A 248 4.56 13.02 -0.59
N GLY A 249 4.93 13.29 0.66
CA GLY A 249 4.16 14.06 1.64
C GLY A 249 3.29 13.20 2.56
N THR A 250 2.94 13.78 3.71
CA THR A 250 2.13 13.13 4.75
C THR A 250 1.06 14.07 5.29
N SER A 251 -0.01 13.52 5.87
CA SER A 251 -1.04 14.31 6.55
C SER A 251 -0.62 14.76 7.96
N TRP A 252 0.37 14.07 8.57
CA TRP A 252 1.04 14.54 9.78
C TRP A 252 2.32 15.27 9.38
N ILE A 253 2.42 16.52 9.76
CA ILE A 253 3.55 17.41 9.48
C ILE A 253 4.17 17.90 10.78
N TYR A 254 5.47 18.12 10.77
CA TYR A 254 6.22 18.45 11.99
C TYR A 254 7.11 19.66 11.77
N ILE A 255 7.23 20.50 12.80
CA ILE A 255 8.26 21.53 12.93
C ILE A 255 9.06 21.28 14.21
N SER A 256 10.35 21.54 14.16
CA SER A 256 11.30 21.22 15.22
C SER A 256 12.29 22.34 15.49
N GLY A 257 12.81 22.40 16.71
CA GLY A 257 13.93 23.27 17.08
C GLY A 257 15.32 22.69 16.80
N VAL A 258 15.38 21.39 16.45
CA VAL A 258 16.61 20.67 16.14
C VAL A 258 16.45 19.86 14.85
N PRO A 259 17.53 19.44 14.18
CA PRO A 259 17.43 18.60 12.99
C PRO A 259 16.64 17.31 13.23
N PHE A 260 15.80 16.91 12.27
CA PHE A 260 14.91 15.75 12.42
C PHE A 260 15.64 14.42 12.58
N GLY A 261 16.89 14.31 12.05
CA GLY A 261 17.72 13.12 12.25
C GLY A 261 18.07 12.85 13.71
N GLU A 262 18.20 13.88 14.53
CA GLU A 262 18.47 13.76 15.97
C GLU A 262 17.26 13.27 16.77
N LEU A 263 16.09 13.29 16.15
CA LEU A 263 14.82 12.86 16.72
C LEU A 263 14.34 11.51 16.13
N ASP A 264 15.23 10.73 15.55
CA ASP A 264 14.96 9.43 14.94
C ASP A 264 13.90 9.47 13.81
N PHE A 265 13.79 10.61 13.10
CA PHE A 265 13.01 10.66 11.87
C PHE A 265 13.81 10.09 10.71
N PRO A 266 13.21 9.28 9.82
CA PRO A 266 13.85 8.87 8.58
C PRO A 266 14.19 10.11 7.73
N THR A 267 15.48 10.36 7.48
CA THR A 267 15.95 11.53 6.71
C THR A 267 16.24 11.22 5.25
N ASN A 268 16.46 9.94 4.91
CA ASN A 268 16.83 9.51 3.55
C ASN A 268 15.60 9.10 2.74
N LEU A 269 14.50 9.85 2.85
CA LEU A 269 13.29 9.56 2.10
C LEU A 269 13.24 10.37 0.80
N PRO A 270 12.79 9.77 -0.31
CA PRO A 270 12.60 10.51 -1.55
C PRO A 270 11.48 11.55 -1.39
N ASN A 271 11.59 12.65 -2.16
CA ASN A 271 10.56 13.70 -2.21
C ASN A 271 9.34 13.31 -3.06
N LYS A 272 9.31 12.07 -3.56
CA LYS A 272 8.22 11.50 -4.36
C LYS A 272 7.66 10.27 -3.66
N PRO A 273 6.43 9.86 -4.01
CA PRO A 273 5.83 8.66 -3.46
C PRO A 273 6.68 7.42 -3.71
N LEU A 274 6.85 6.57 -2.69
CA LEU A 274 7.61 5.32 -2.82
C LEU A 274 7.03 4.36 -3.86
N ALA A 275 5.72 4.43 -4.11
CA ALA A 275 5.07 3.65 -5.15
C ALA A 275 5.60 3.96 -6.57
N GLU A 276 6.10 5.16 -6.81
CA GLU A 276 6.68 5.52 -8.10
C GLU A 276 7.99 4.79 -8.39
N GLU A 277 8.78 4.46 -7.37
CA GLU A 277 10.04 3.71 -7.51
C GLU A 277 9.83 2.30 -8.09
N THR A 278 8.70 1.68 -7.80
CA THR A 278 8.37 0.31 -8.26
C THR A 278 7.44 0.29 -9.46
N LYS A 279 6.88 1.42 -9.88
CA LYS A 279 5.87 1.53 -10.94
C LYS A 279 6.35 0.96 -12.27
N GLY A 280 7.59 1.26 -12.66
CA GLY A 280 8.19 0.75 -13.90
C GLY A 280 8.33 -0.77 -13.89
N PHE A 281 8.85 -1.32 -12.81
CA PHE A 281 8.98 -2.77 -12.65
C PHE A 281 7.62 -3.48 -12.65
N LEU A 282 6.67 -3.01 -11.84
CA LEU A 282 5.33 -3.59 -11.77
C LEU A 282 4.58 -3.49 -13.10
N GLY A 283 4.80 -2.42 -13.87
CA GLY A 283 4.24 -2.28 -15.21
C GLY A 283 4.79 -3.28 -16.23
N ALA A 284 6.02 -3.77 -16.04
CA ALA A 284 6.62 -4.80 -16.91
C ALA A 284 6.11 -6.23 -16.61
N VAL A 285 5.64 -6.50 -15.37
CA VAL A 285 5.21 -7.85 -14.95
C VAL A 285 4.12 -8.45 -15.86
N PRO A 286 3.02 -7.77 -16.20
CA PRO A 286 2.01 -8.33 -17.11
C PRO A 286 2.59 -8.69 -18.49
N VAL A 287 3.50 -7.86 -19.00
CA VAL A 287 4.17 -8.11 -20.29
C VAL A 287 5.02 -9.38 -20.22
N VAL A 288 5.82 -9.52 -19.17
CA VAL A 288 6.64 -10.71 -18.95
C VAL A 288 5.78 -11.96 -18.84
N LEU A 289 4.71 -11.91 -18.03
CA LEU A 289 3.80 -13.05 -17.82
C LEU A 289 3.00 -13.45 -19.06
N THR A 290 2.84 -12.59 -20.04
CA THR A 290 2.13 -12.91 -21.29
C THR A 290 3.08 -13.27 -22.43
N VAL A 291 4.15 -12.51 -22.62
CA VAL A 291 5.08 -12.67 -23.76
C VAL A 291 5.94 -13.92 -23.60
N TRP A 292 6.51 -14.17 -22.42
CA TRP A 292 7.39 -15.33 -22.23
C TRP A 292 6.68 -16.69 -22.41
N PRO A 293 5.50 -16.96 -21.81
CA PRO A 293 4.78 -18.19 -22.07
C PRO A 293 4.39 -18.37 -23.54
N ALA A 294 4.02 -17.27 -24.22
CA ALA A 294 3.71 -17.32 -25.66
C ALA A 294 4.95 -17.69 -26.49
N LEU A 295 6.10 -17.07 -26.21
CA LEU A 295 7.37 -17.39 -26.86
C LEU A 295 7.79 -18.85 -26.65
N PHE A 296 7.77 -19.32 -25.39
CA PHE A 296 8.10 -20.70 -25.08
C PHE A 296 7.13 -21.69 -25.69
N GLY A 297 5.83 -21.35 -25.71
CA GLY A 297 4.82 -22.16 -26.41
C GLY A 297 5.07 -22.26 -27.93
N MET A 298 5.45 -21.15 -28.56
CA MET A 298 5.82 -21.17 -29.99
C MET A 298 7.09 -21.98 -30.26
N CYS A 299 8.13 -21.80 -29.43
CA CYS A 299 9.36 -22.60 -29.53
C CYS A 299 9.09 -24.10 -29.37
N TYR A 300 8.30 -24.45 -28.35
CA TYR A 300 7.91 -25.84 -28.10
C TYR A 300 7.12 -26.43 -29.30
N ALA A 301 6.15 -25.70 -29.84
CA ALA A 301 5.37 -26.14 -31.00
C ALA A 301 6.24 -26.31 -32.24
N ALA A 302 7.21 -25.42 -32.45
CA ALA A 302 8.16 -25.53 -33.58
C ALA A 302 9.07 -26.76 -33.45
N LEU A 303 9.64 -26.98 -32.25
CA LEU A 303 10.48 -28.18 -32.01
C LEU A 303 9.69 -29.46 -32.15
N ARG A 304 8.51 -29.55 -31.58
CA ARG A 304 7.64 -30.71 -31.70
C ARG A 304 7.27 -30.98 -33.16
N HIS A 305 6.98 -29.96 -33.92
CA HIS A 305 6.67 -30.11 -35.34
C HIS A 305 7.88 -30.64 -36.12
N ARG A 306 9.10 -30.19 -35.85
CA ARG A 306 10.32 -30.70 -36.43
C ARG A 306 10.49 -32.19 -36.14
N ASP A 307 10.32 -32.60 -34.89
CA ASP A 307 10.43 -34.00 -34.45
C ASP A 307 9.38 -34.91 -35.16
N GLU A 308 8.17 -34.40 -35.39
CA GLU A 308 7.12 -35.10 -36.12
C GLU A 308 7.48 -35.28 -37.61
N LEU A 309 8.11 -34.29 -38.25
CA LEU A 309 8.60 -34.36 -39.62
C LEU A 309 9.77 -35.36 -39.77
N GLU A 310 10.69 -35.37 -38.80
CA GLU A 310 11.81 -36.32 -38.80
C GLU A 310 11.34 -37.77 -38.63
N LYS A 311 10.37 -38.00 -37.74
CA LYS A 311 9.73 -39.31 -37.56
C LYS A 311 8.92 -39.76 -38.78
N GLY A 312 8.33 -38.84 -39.54
CA GLY A 312 7.63 -39.10 -40.81
C GLY A 312 8.60 -39.61 -41.87
N LYS A 313 9.72 -38.89 -42.08
CA LYS A 313 10.76 -39.29 -43.05
C LYS A 313 11.34 -40.66 -42.74
N SER A 314 11.67 -40.97 -41.48
CA SER A 314 12.19 -42.28 -41.10
C SER A 314 11.19 -43.43 -41.30
N LYS A 315 9.89 -43.18 -41.30
CA LYS A 315 8.87 -44.17 -41.61
C LYS A 315 8.72 -44.41 -43.10
N ASP A 316 8.89 -43.37 -43.92
CA ASP A 316 8.79 -43.46 -45.38
C ASP A 316 10.03 -44.17 -45.97
N GLU A 317 11.24 -43.88 -45.45
CA GLU A 317 12.48 -44.59 -45.82
C GLU A 317 12.40 -46.09 -45.49
N LYS A 318 11.86 -46.48 -44.35
CA LYS A 318 11.66 -47.90 -44.00
C LYS A 318 10.60 -48.61 -44.84
N LYS A 319 9.63 -47.88 -45.41
CA LYS A 319 8.64 -48.47 -46.34
C LYS A 319 9.22 -48.70 -47.72
N GLU A 320 10.10 -47.83 -48.20
CA GLU A 320 10.78 -48.01 -49.46
C GLU A 320 11.77 -49.18 -49.44
N GLU A 321 12.49 -49.40 -48.33
CA GLU A 321 13.36 -50.57 -48.15
C GLU A 321 12.61 -51.92 -48.22
N VAL A 322 11.39 -52.00 -47.68
CA VAL A 322 10.57 -53.22 -47.64
C VAL A 322 9.92 -53.53 -48.98
N THR A 323 9.83 -52.57 -49.91
CA THR A 323 9.23 -52.78 -51.27
C THR A 323 10.25 -53.18 -52.31
N HIS A 324 11.55 -53.20 -51.98
CA HIS A 324 12.63 -53.61 -52.87
C HIS A 324 13.24 -55.00 -52.60
N GLU A 325 12.72 -55.74 -51.63
CA GLU A 325 12.98 -57.16 -51.38
C GLU A 325 11.83 -57.98 -52.03
#